data_8b53c143eb6b3eb451c1a9cf23638b24
#
_entry.id   8b53c143eb6b3eb451c1a9cf23638b24
#
_cell.length_a   1.000
_cell.length_b   1.000
_cell.length_c   1.000
_cell.angle_alpha   90.00
_cell.angle_beta   90.00
_cell.angle_gamma   90.00
#
_symmetry.space_group_name_H-M   'P 1'
#
loop_
_entity.id
_entity.type
_entity.pdbx_description
1 polymer ?
#
loop_
_entity_poly.entity_id
_entity_poly.type
_entity_poly.pdbx_seq_one_letter_code
_entity_poly.pdbx_strand_id
1 'polypeptide(L)'
;MSPAEIFRTYLQRFTSGDTAGAAELLTDDFLFHGPMLQSRGKAAFLEGSAPLGPIMRGAEIHRQWEDGGQLCSFYDFKIETPAGAGSIPMAEWNSFRDGKLASARLIFDTAAMAALISGS
;
A
#
# COMPACT_ATOMS: atom_id res chain seq x y z
N MET A 1 -13.76 -0.98 13.49
CA MET A 1 -12.76 0.04 13.10
C MET A 1 -13.34 0.91 11.99
N SER A 2 -13.00 2.19 11.99
CA SER A 2 -13.33 3.09 10.88
C SER A 2 -12.49 2.74 9.65
N PRO A 3 -12.90 3.17 8.44
CA PRO A 3 -12.05 3.01 7.26
C PRO A 3 -10.63 3.53 7.44
N ALA A 4 -10.47 4.69 8.09
CA ALA A 4 -9.15 5.25 8.36
C ALA A 4 -8.30 4.33 9.24
N GLU A 5 -8.89 3.75 10.27
CA GLU A 5 -8.21 2.83 11.18
C GLU A 5 -7.86 1.51 10.49
N ILE A 6 -8.77 0.98 9.67
CA ILE A 6 -8.53 -0.25 8.90
C ILE A 6 -7.33 -0.06 7.98
N PHE A 7 -7.31 1.03 7.23
CA PHE A 7 -6.21 1.31 6.31
C PHE A 7 -4.89 1.51 7.06
N ARG A 8 -4.92 2.24 8.16
CA ARG A 8 -3.72 2.49 8.98
C ARG A 8 -3.12 1.19 9.50
N THR A 9 -3.99 0.30 10.01
CA THR A 9 -3.55 -1.00 10.52
C THR A 9 -3.00 -1.87 9.39
N TYR A 10 -3.70 -1.90 8.25
CA TYR A 10 -3.24 -2.63 7.08
C TYR A 10 -1.86 -2.15 6.62
N LEU A 11 -1.69 -0.83 6.46
CA LEU A 11 -0.46 -0.26 5.93
C LEU A 11 0.73 -0.54 6.88
N GLN A 12 0.51 -0.43 8.19
CA GLN A 12 1.53 -0.75 9.17
C GLN A 12 1.96 -2.20 9.08
N ARG A 13 1.02 -3.12 9.01
CA ARG A 13 1.31 -4.56 8.89
C ARG A 13 2.02 -4.86 7.58
N PHE A 14 1.51 -4.33 6.49
CA PHE A 14 2.08 -4.56 5.16
C PHE A 14 3.54 -4.07 5.09
N THR A 15 3.81 -2.85 5.52
CA THR A 15 5.14 -2.24 5.40
C THR A 15 6.12 -2.75 6.45
N SER A 16 5.66 -3.46 7.48
CA SER A 16 6.55 -4.08 8.47
C SER A 16 6.87 -5.54 8.15
N GLY A 17 6.34 -6.06 7.05
CA GLY A 17 6.58 -7.45 6.65
C GLY A 17 5.60 -8.45 7.24
N ASP A 18 4.59 -7.99 7.98
CA ASP A 18 3.52 -8.87 8.50
C ASP A 18 2.47 -9.10 7.40
N THR A 19 2.84 -9.89 6.43
CA THR A 19 1.99 -10.17 5.26
C THR A 19 0.69 -10.86 5.64
N ALA A 20 0.76 -11.82 6.56
CA ALA A 20 -0.43 -12.54 7.02
C ALA A 20 -1.40 -11.60 7.74
N GLY A 21 -0.90 -10.71 8.60
CA GLY A 21 -1.71 -9.73 9.28
C GLY A 21 -2.33 -8.70 8.34
N ALA A 22 -1.57 -8.28 7.33
CA ALA A 22 -2.10 -7.38 6.31
C ALA A 22 -3.21 -8.07 5.50
N ALA A 23 -3.01 -9.32 5.12
CA ALA A 23 -3.97 -10.10 4.34
C ALA A 23 -5.32 -10.24 5.04
N GLU A 24 -5.34 -10.29 6.36
CA GLU A 24 -6.59 -10.38 7.14
C GLU A 24 -7.51 -9.19 6.90
N LEU A 25 -6.95 -8.05 6.50
CA LEU A 25 -7.71 -6.82 6.28
C LEU A 25 -8.09 -6.59 4.83
N LEU A 26 -7.83 -7.55 3.94
CA LEU A 26 -8.19 -7.51 2.53
C LEU A 26 -9.32 -8.49 2.24
N THR A 27 -10.26 -8.10 1.38
CA THR A 27 -11.25 -9.05 0.88
C THR A 27 -10.57 -10.04 -0.07
N ASP A 28 -11.16 -11.25 -0.22
CA ASP A 28 -10.59 -12.26 -1.11
C ASP A 28 -10.49 -11.79 -2.56
N ASP A 29 -11.45 -10.97 -2.99
CA ASP A 29 -11.50 -10.40 -4.34
C ASP A 29 -10.87 -9.01 -4.44
N PHE A 30 -10.01 -8.66 -3.52
CA PHE A 30 -9.36 -7.35 -3.46
C PHE A 30 -8.76 -6.95 -4.81
N LEU A 31 -9.10 -5.73 -5.27
CA LEU A 31 -8.60 -5.19 -6.53
C LEU A 31 -7.54 -4.12 -6.24
N PHE A 32 -6.38 -4.26 -6.85
CA PHE A 32 -5.31 -3.28 -6.72
C PHE A 32 -4.95 -2.69 -8.08
N HIS A 33 -4.94 -1.38 -8.15
CA HIS A 33 -4.56 -0.66 -9.36
C HIS A 33 -3.52 0.41 -8.99
N GLY A 34 -2.27 0.12 -9.29
CA GLY A 34 -1.16 1.05 -9.12
C GLY A 34 -0.43 1.27 -10.42
N PRO A 35 0.52 2.21 -10.46
CA PRO A 35 1.26 2.50 -11.69
C PRO A 35 2.24 1.39 -12.09
N MET A 36 2.65 0.54 -11.16
CA MET A 36 3.63 -0.53 -11.42
C MET A 36 3.08 -1.94 -11.17
N LEU A 37 1.86 -2.06 -10.63
CA LEU A 37 1.23 -3.33 -10.33
C LEU A 37 -0.28 -3.19 -10.46
N GLN A 38 -0.91 -4.12 -11.17
CA GLN A 38 -2.35 -4.24 -11.23
C GLN A 38 -2.68 -5.70 -10.96
N SER A 39 -3.60 -5.96 -10.03
CA SER A 39 -3.93 -7.32 -9.66
C SER A 39 -5.40 -7.48 -9.29
N ARG A 40 -5.94 -8.66 -9.53
CA ARG A 40 -7.28 -9.07 -9.12
C ARG A 40 -7.14 -10.21 -8.12
N GLY A 41 -7.73 -10.00 -6.95
CA GLY A 41 -7.70 -10.97 -5.87
C GLY A 41 -6.55 -10.73 -4.90
N LYS A 42 -6.83 -11.05 -3.64
CA LYS A 42 -5.87 -10.88 -2.56
C LYS A 42 -4.57 -11.66 -2.82
N ALA A 43 -4.68 -12.90 -3.25
CA ALA A 43 -3.51 -13.75 -3.48
C ALA A 43 -2.58 -13.17 -4.54
N ALA A 44 -3.16 -12.67 -5.65
CA ALA A 44 -2.38 -12.06 -6.73
C ALA A 44 -1.68 -10.78 -6.27
N PHE A 45 -2.34 -9.98 -5.44
CA PHE A 45 -1.73 -8.78 -4.89
C PHE A 45 -0.54 -9.11 -3.99
N LEU A 46 -0.70 -10.08 -3.10
CA LEU A 46 0.37 -10.48 -2.18
C LEU A 46 1.57 -11.04 -2.94
N GLU A 47 1.32 -11.85 -3.97
CA GLU A 47 2.37 -12.39 -4.82
C GLU A 47 3.09 -11.29 -5.60
N GLY A 48 2.33 -10.38 -6.22
CA GLY A 48 2.89 -9.30 -7.02
C GLY A 48 3.67 -8.28 -6.20
N SER A 49 3.29 -8.05 -4.94
CA SER A 49 3.97 -7.11 -4.05
C SER A 49 5.09 -7.75 -3.23
N ALA A 50 5.25 -9.07 -3.27
CA ALA A 50 6.26 -9.77 -2.49
C ALA A 50 7.69 -9.22 -2.68
N PRO A 51 8.13 -8.81 -3.89
CA PRO A 51 9.47 -8.24 -4.06
C PRO A 51 9.75 -6.98 -3.25
N LEU A 52 8.71 -6.29 -2.77
CA LEU A 52 8.89 -5.11 -1.92
C LEU A 52 9.30 -5.46 -0.49
N GLY A 53 9.01 -6.69 -0.05
CA GLY A 53 9.26 -7.09 1.34
C GLY A 53 10.65 -6.75 1.85
N PRO A 54 11.73 -7.14 1.15
CA PRO A 54 13.09 -6.86 1.62
C PRO A 54 13.47 -5.40 1.71
N ILE A 55 12.76 -4.51 0.99
CA ILE A 55 13.13 -3.10 0.91
C ILE A 55 12.18 -2.16 1.67
N MET A 56 11.00 -2.63 2.05
CA MET A 56 10.06 -1.78 2.81
C MET A 56 10.59 -1.45 4.20
N ARG A 57 10.43 -0.18 4.61
CA ARG A 57 10.88 0.31 5.92
C ARG A 57 9.80 1.10 6.67
N GLY A 58 8.54 0.92 6.27
CA GLY A 58 7.42 1.57 6.93
C GLY A 58 6.74 2.60 6.06
N ALA A 59 5.77 3.28 6.65
CA ALA A 59 5.04 4.35 5.99
C ALA A 59 4.64 5.39 7.03
N GLU A 60 4.52 6.65 6.59
CA GLU A 60 4.07 7.73 7.44
C GLU A 60 2.84 8.37 6.79
N ILE A 61 1.69 8.24 7.44
CA ILE A 61 0.44 8.81 6.94
C ILE A 61 0.38 10.29 7.35
N HIS A 62 0.20 11.16 6.34
CA HIS A 62 0.10 12.60 6.57
C HIS A 62 -1.34 13.04 6.72
N ARG A 63 -2.23 12.57 5.85
CA ARG A 63 -3.63 12.95 5.87
C ARG A 63 -4.51 11.84 5.34
N GLN A 64 -5.75 11.80 5.85
CA GLN A 64 -6.77 10.87 5.40
C GLN A 64 -8.10 11.62 5.26
N TRP A 65 -8.83 11.32 4.19
CA TRP A 65 -10.14 11.91 3.90
C TRP A 65 -11.13 10.77 3.66
N GLU A 66 -12.21 10.77 4.43
CA GLU A 66 -13.24 9.75 4.32
C GLU A 66 -14.50 10.37 3.70
N ASP A 67 -15.11 9.68 2.74
CA ASP A 67 -16.32 10.14 2.07
C ASP A 67 -17.16 8.94 1.64
N GLY A 68 -18.35 8.81 2.22
CA GLY A 68 -19.29 7.77 1.81
C GLY A 68 -18.76 6.35 1.95
N GLY A 69 -17.98 6.08 3.00
CA GLY A 69 -17.40 4.75 3.22
C GLY A 69 -16.16 4.47 2.38
N GLN A 70 -15.69 5.48 1.64
CA GLN A 70 -14.43 5.40 0.91
C GLN A 70 -13.39 6.26 1.60
N LEU A 71 -12.12 5.98 1.34
CA LEU A 71 -11.01 6.65 2.00
C LEU A 71 -9.93 7.01 0.99
N CYS A 72 -9.41 8.23 1.10
CA CYS A 72 -8.19 8.61 0.40
C CYS A 72 -7.13 8.97 1.45
N SER A 73 -5.95 8.39 1.33
CA SER A 73 -4.83 8.64 2.24
C SER A 73 -3.64 9.17 1.47
N PHE A 74 -2.99 10.17 2.03
CA PHE A 74 -1.72 10.69 1.52
C PHE A 74 -0.63 10.32 2.52
N TYR A 75 0.41 9.58 2.04
CA TYR A 75 1.44 9.07 2.93
C TYR A 75 2.79 8.99 2.22
N ASP A 76 3.85 8.88 3.01
CA ASP A 76 5.20 8.57 2.52
C ASP A 76 5.45 7.08 2.69
N PHE A 77 5.83 6.42 1.59
CA PHE A 77 6.25 5.03 1.60
C PHE A 77 7.77 5.00 1.71
N LYS A 78 8.28 4.37 2.76
CA LYS A 78 9.71 4.38 3.05
C LYS A 78 10.37 3.10 2.58
N ILE A 79 11.43 3.23 1.81
CA ILE A 79 12.18 2.08 1.30
C ILE A 79 13.68 2.30 1.50
N GLU A 80 14.40 1.18 1.57
CA GLU A 80 15.85 1.16 1.61
C GLU A 80 16.36 0.07 0.70
N THR A 81 17.25 0.44 -0.22
CA THR A 81 17.86 -0.48 -1.19
C THR A 81 19.37 -0.31 -1.12
N PRO A 82 20.17 -1.15 -1.80
CA PRO A 82 21.61 -0.91 -1.90
C PRO A 82 21.97 0.46 -2.47
N ALA A 83 21.07 1.09 -3.21
CA ALA A 83 21.27 2.44 -3.75
C ALA A 83 21.06 3.54 -2.70
N GLY A 84 20.43 3.23 -1.57
CA GLY A 84 20.17 4.18 -0.50
C GLY A 84 18.76 4.09 0.04
N ALA A 85 18.46 4.93 1.02
CA ALA A 85 17.14 5.05 1.63
C ALA A 85 16.40 6.24 1.04
N GLY A 86 15.07 6.14 0.97
CA GLY A 86 14.23 7.24 0.51
C GLY A 86 12.78 7.07 0.87
N SER A 87 12.03 8.14 0.65
CA SER A 87 10.58 8.18 0.84
C SER A 87 9.91 8.55 -0.46
N ILE A 88 8.84 7.84 -0.80
CA ILE A 88 8.03 8.11 -1.99
C ILE A 88 6.66 8.58 -1.53
N PRO A 89 6.28 9.82 -1.83
CA PRO A 89 4.92 10.28 -1.55
C PRO A 89 3.91 9.51 -2.38
N MET A 90 2.85 9.06 -1.73
CA MET A 90 1.79 8.26 -2.36
C MET A 90 0.42 8.77 -1.99
N ALA A 91 -0.52 8.68 -2.92
CA ALA A 91 -1.94 8.87 -2.66
C ALA A 91 -2.65 7.56 -2.97
N GLU A 92 -3.48 7.10 -2.05
CA GLU A 92 -4.19 5.83 -2.22
C GLU A 92 -5.66 6.00 -1.89
N TRP A 93 -6.51 5.55 -2.81
CA TRP A 93 -7.96 5.60 -2.69
C TRP A 93 -8.48 4.18 -2.49
N ASN A 94 -9.21 3.97 -1.39
CA ASN A 94 -9.71 2.65 -1.00
C ASN A 94 -11.24 2.62 -0.93
N SER A 95 -11.82 1.49 -1.34
CA SER A 95 -13.18 1.12 -0.99
C SER A 95 -13.15 -0.04 0.01
N PHE A 96 -14.24 -0.20 0.76
CA PHE A 96 -14.31 -1.16 1.86
C PHE A 96 -15.56 -2.00 1.75
N ARG A 97 -15.48 -3.24 2.23
CA ARG A 97 -16.62 -4.15 2.35
C ARG A 97 -16.38 -5.08 3.54
N ASP A 98 -17.40 -5.19 4.41
CA ASP A 98 -17.35 -6.07 5.57
C ASP A 98 -16.15 -5.81 6.48
N GLY A 99 -15.79 -4.54 6.67
CA GLY A 99 -14.67 -4.16 7.53
C GLY A 99 -13.29 -4.43 6.95
N LYS A 100 -13.20 -4.64 5.64
CA LYS A 100 -11.94 -4.93 4.95
C LYS A 100 -11.78 -4.05 3.71
N LEU A 101 -10.54 -3.89 3.27
CA LEU A 101 -10.26 -3.20 2.01
C LEU A 101 -10.70 -4.08 0.85
N ALA A 102 -11.59 -3.54 0.01
CA ALA A 102 -12.08 -4.23 -1.17
C ALA A 102 -11.36 -3.79 -2.44
N SER A 103 -10.84 -2.55 -2.46
CA SER A 103 -10.07 -2.06 -3.60
C SER A 103 -9.09 -0.98 -3.16
N ALA A 104 -8.04 -0.81 -3.97
CA ALA A 104 -7.08 0.26 -3.80
C ALA A 104 -6.68 0.80 -5.17
N ARG A 105 -6.63 2.12 -5.27
CA ARG A 105 -6.04 2.81 -6.42
C ARG A 105 -4.90 3.66 -5.89
N LEU A 106 -3.68 3.36 -6.35
CA LEU A 106 -2.45 3.97 -5.87
C LEU A 106 -1.83 4.85 -6.94
N ILE A 107 -1.37 6.02 -6.53
CA ILE A 107 -0.69 6.96 -7.43
C ILE A 107 0.61 7.39 -6.77
N PHE A 108 1.71 7.32 -7.52
CA PHE A 108 3.01 7.84 -7.07
C PHE A 108 3.92 8.11 -8.27
N ASP A 109 5.03 8.80 -7.99
CA ASP A 109 6.04 9.10 -9.01
C ASP A 109 6.88 7.85 -9.29
N THR A 110 6.66 7.24 -10.45
CA THR A 110 7.36 6.01 -10.84
C THR A 110 8.85 6.25 -11.12
N ALA A 111 9.23 7.46 -11.54
CA ALA A 111 10.63 7.78 -11.76
C ALA A 111 11.40 7.80 -10.44
N ALA A 112 10.81 8.38 -9.39
CA ALA A 112 11.42 8.40 -8.06
C ALA A 112 11.55 6.99 -7.50
N MET A 113 10.53 6.14 -7.67
CA MET A 113 10.59 4.75 -7.24
C MET A 113 11.67 3.98 -7.98
N ALA A 114 11.71 4.13 -9.32
CA ALA A 114 12.71 3.44 -10.15
C ALA A 114 14.13 3.83 -9.77
N ALA A 115 14.37 5.11 -9.48
CA ALA A 115 15.70 5.58 -9.08
C ALA A 115 16.17 4.91 -7.79
N LEU A 116 15.28 4.72 -6.82
CA LEU A 116 15.64 4.05 -5.57
C LEU A 116 15.83 2.55 -5.76
N ILE A 117 15.00 1.91 -6.57
CA ILE A 117 15.07 0.46 -6.79
C ILE A 117 16.26 0.08 -7.65
N SER A 118 16.49 0.79 -8.76
CA SER A 118 17.52 0.44 -9.72
C SER A 118 18.87 1.09 -9.46
N GLY A 119 18.95 2.06 -8.60
CA GLY A 119 20.17 2.81 -8.31
C GLY A 119 20.56 3.79 -9.39
N SER A 120 19.61 4.20 -10.22
CA SER A 120 19.89 5.14 -11.32
C SER A 120 19.16 6.46 -11.18
#